data_70a684d3ec44654bd1443e10cdb1c9f3
#
_entry.id   70a684d3ec44654bd1443e10cdb1c9f3
#
_cell.length_a   1.000
_cell.length_b   1.000
_cell.length_c   1.000
_cell.angle_alpha   90.00
_cell.angle_beta   90.00
_cell.angle_gamma   90.00
#
_symmetry.space_group_name_H-M   'P 1'
#
loop_
_entity.id
_entity.type
_entity.pdbx_description
1 polymer ?
#
loop_
_entity_poly.entity_id
_entity_poly.type
_entity_poly.pdbx_seq_one_letter_code
_entity_poly.pdbx_strand_id
1 'polypeptide(L)'
;MSIILDGKSLSLSTEQLLAERVLAIKNEKGFVPILATILVGSDPASGTYVKMKGNACERVGMKSLKVELDEKTSTEELLKKIIELNNNPEVHGILLQHPVPSQIDERLCFDAIDIAKDVDGVTSMGFGKMAMNEPAFGSCTPQGI
;
A
#
# COMPACT_ATOMS: atom_id res chain seq x y z
N MET A 1 20.79 -31.12 8.28
CA MET A 1 20.06 -30.16 9.15
C MET A 1 19.00 -29.48 8.32
N SER A 2 17.76 -29.41 8.81
CA SER A 2 16.70 -28.66 8.14
C SER A 2 16.80 -27.19 8.55
N ILE A 3 16.67 -26.26 7.59
CA ILE A 3 16.58 -24.82 7.84
C ILE A 3 15.09 -24.50 7.99
N ILE A 4 14.71 -23.88 9.10
CA ILE A 4 13.34 -23.40 9.32
C ILE A 4 13.27 -21.95 8.84
N LEU A 5 12.41 -21.67 7.87
CA LEU A 5 12.08 -20.31 7.43
C LEU A 5 10.98 -19.76 8.33
N ASP A 6 11.39 -19.15 9.47
CA ASP A 6 10.46 -18.60 10.45
C ASP A 6 9.99 -17.18 10.06
N GLY A 7 8.97 -17.14 9.21
CA GLY A 7 8.36 -15.87 8.76
C GLY A 7 7.72 -15.06 9.90
N LYS A 8 7.30 -15.71 11.00
CA LYS A 8 6.71 -15.00 12.14
C LYS A 8 7.78 -14.21 12.91
N SER A 9 8.91 -14.83 13.20
CA SER A 9 10.03 -14.13 13.86
C SER A 9 10.57 -13.00 12.98
N LEU A 10 10.70 -13.23 11.67
CA LEU A 10 11.13 -12.20 10.73
C LEU A 10 10.13 -11.02 10.70
N SER A 11 8.84 -11.29 10.65
CA SER A 11 7.80 -10.25 10.67
C SER A 11 7.88 -9.40 11.93
N LEU A 12 8.02 -10.01 13.11
CA LEU A 12 8.11 -9.29 14.38
C LEU A 12 9.36 -8.39 14.45
N SER A 13 10.51 -8.90 14.04
CA SER A 13 11.73 -8.09 14.00
C SER A 13 11.65 -6.94 13.00
N THR A 14 11.02 -7.17 11.85
CA THR A 14 10.79 -6.12 10.84
C THR A 14 9.83 -5.04 11.35
N GLU A 15 8.74 -5.42 12.03
CA GLU A 15 7.81 -4.46 12.64
C GLU A 15 8.51 -3.60 13.70
N GLN A 16 9.40 -4.18 14.51
CA GLN A 16 10.17 -3.42 15.50
C GLN A 16 11.08 -2.37 14.84
N LEU A 17 11.84 -2.76 13.82
CA LEU A 17 12.70 -1.83 13.06
C LEU A 17 11.89 -0.72 12.37
N LEU A 18 10.71 -1.06 11.83
CA LEU A 18 9.80 -0.08 11.23
C LEU A 18 9.29 0.92 12.27
N ALA A 19 8.90 0.45 13.46
CA ALA A 19 8.44 1.33 14.54
C ALA A 19 9.54 2.33 14.96
N GLU A 20 10.77 1.88 15.08
CA GLU A 20 11.92 2.77 15.37
C GLU A 20 12.11 3.83 14.26
N ARG A 21 12.02 3.44 12.99
CA ARG A 21 12.12 4.36 11.86
C ARG A 21 10.97 5.37 11.83
N VAL A 22 9.74 4.93 12.10
CA VAL A 22 8.57 5.82 12.17
C VAL A 22 8.73 6.83 13.31
N LEU A 23 9.21 6.38 14.47
CA LEU A 23 9.50 7.27 15.59
C LEU A 23 10.59 8.31 15.25
N ALA A 24 11.63 7.92 14.56
CA ALA A 24 12.68 8.84 14.09
C ALA A 24 12.10 9.88 13.13
N ILE A 25 11.30 9.49 12.14
CA ILE A 25 10.61 10.41 11.22
C ILE A 25 9.73 11.40 12.00
N LYS A 26 8.96 10.90 12.97
CA LYS A 26 8.10 11.76 13.81
C LYS A 26 8.90 12.79 14.58
N ASN A 27 10.04 12.39 15.15
CA ASN A 27 10.88 13.29 15.94
C ASN A 27 11.61 14.33 15.06
N GLU A 28 12.06 13.93 13.87
CA GLU A 28 12.82 14.80 12.96
C GLU A 28 11.93 15.71 12.12
N LYS A 29 10.79 15.20 11.65
CA LYS A 29 9.94 15.86 10.66
C LYS A 29 8.61 16.36 11.24
N GLY A 30 8.23 15.94 12.43
CA GLY A 30 6.99 16.33 13.09
C GLY A 30 5.72 15.66 12.56
N PHE A 31 5.83 14.67 11.66
CA PHE A 31 4.69 13.89 11.15
C PHE A 31 4.98 12.39 11.20
N VAL A 32 3.94 11.59 11.01
CA VAL A 32 4.07 10.13 10.80
C VAL A 32 3.58 9.77 9.41
N PRO A 33 4.17 8.74 8.75
CA PRO A 33 3.71 8.29 7.45
C PRO A 33 2.24 7.87 7.47
N ILE A 34 1.51 8.17 6.39
CA ILE A 34 0.10 7.80 6.20
C ILE A 34 0.01 6.91 4.97
N LEU A 35 -0.52 5.69 5.16
CA LEU A 35 -0.87 4.76 4.09
C LEU A 35 -2.36 4.90 3.79
N ALA A 36 -2.71 5.30 2.57
CA ALA A 36 -4.07 5.22 2.07
C ALA A 36 -4.32 3.84 1.45
N THR A 37 -5.32 3.13 1.94
CA THR A 37 -5.74 1.84 1.40
C THR A 37 -7.14 1.97 0.83
N ILE A 38 -7.28 1.78 -0.48
CA ILE A 38 -8.56 1.85 -1.20
C ILE A 38 -9.14 0.44 -1.30
N LEU A 39 -10.38 0.28 -0.86
CA LEU A 39 -11.18 -0.94 -1.01
C LEU A 39 -12.43 -0.60 -1.80
N VAL A 40 -12.68 -1.32 -2.88
CA VAL A 40 -13.90 -1.18 -3.68
C VAL A 40 -14.77 -2.42 -3.51
N GLY A 41 -16.00 -2.21 -3.08
CA GLY A 41 -16.92 -3.30 -2.79
C GLY A 41 -16.75 -3.89 -1.39
N SER A 42 -17.39 -5.05 -1.18
CA SER A 42 -17.55 -5.67 0.14
C SER A 42 -17.00 -7.09 0.23
N ASP A 43 -16.01 -7.45 -0.64
CA ASP A 43 -15.42 -8.78 -0.57
C ASP A 43 -14.80 -9.04 0.82
N PRO A 44 -15.24 -10.12 1.54
CA PRO A 44 -14.79 -10.35 2.91
C PRO A 44 -13.29 -10.62 3.05
N ALA A 45 -12.67 -11.26 2.04
CA ALA A 45 -11.24 -11.54 2.06
C ALA A 45 -10.45 -10.23 1.94
N SER A 46 -10.80 -9.38 0.97
CA SER A 46 -10.22 -8.05 0.78
C SER A 46 -10.40 -7.16 2.00
N GLY A 47 -11.58 -7.17 2.62
CA GLY A 47 -11.87 -6.45 3.87
C GLY A 47 -10.96 -6.90 5.02
N THR A 48 -10.70 -8.20 5.13
CA THR A 48 -9.79 -8.77 6.15
C THR A 48 -8.35 -8.29 5.91
N TYR A 49 -7.85 -8.33 4.67
CA TYR A 49 -6.50 -7.84 4.34
C TYR A 49 -6.33 -6.34 4.62
N VAL A 50 -7.32 -5.52 4.26
CA VAL A 50 -7.30 -4.08 4.56
C VAL A 50 -7.24 -3.83 6.06
N LYS A 51 -8.04 -4.57 6.85
CA LYS A 51 -8.00 -4.50 8.32
C LYS A 51 -6.63 -4.91 8.87
N MET A 52 -6.05 -6.00 8.37
CA MET A 52 -4.72 -6.45 8.80
C MET A 52 -3.63 -5.41 8.50
N LYS A 53 -3.68 -4.77 7.33
CA LYS A 53 -2.75 -3.69 6.95
C LYS A 53 -2.92 -2.46 7.86
N GLY A 54 -4.16 -2.07 8.17
CA GLY A 54 -4.44 -1.00 9.13
C GLY A 54 -3.86 -1.28 10.52
N ASN A 55 -4.10 -2.48 11.05
CA ASN A 55 -3.55 -2.90 12.33
C ASN A 55 -2.00 -2.93 12.32
N ALA A 56 -1.39 -3.32 11.19
CA ALA A 56 0.07 -3.28 11.06
C ALA A 56 0.60 -1.84 11.08
N CYS A 57 -0.05 -0.91 10.38
CA CYS A 57 0.29 0.52 10.46
C CYS A 57 0.24 1.02 11.91
N GLU A 58 -0.81 0.70 12.65
CA GLU A 58 -0.95 1.11 14.06
C GLU A 58 0.18 0.55 14.93
N ARG A 59 0.55 -0.72 14.77
CA ARG A 59 1.62 -1.36 15.55
C ARG A 59 2.98 -0.70 15.35
N VAL A 60 3.25 -0.21 14.13
CA VAL A 60 4.51 0.48 13.83
C VAL A 60 4.43 2.01 14.00
N GLY A 61 3.30 2.54 14.46
CA GLY A 61 3.11 3.98 14.71
C GLY A 61 2.80 4.83 13.46
N MET A 62 2.50 4.20 12.32
CA MET A 62 1.98 4.86 11.14
C MET A 62 0.48 5.15 11.26
N LYS A 63 -0.04 6.06 10.44
CA LYS A 63 -1.48 6.23 10.25
C LYS A 63 -1.96 5.42 9.06
N SER A 64 -3.18 4.88 9.16
CA SER A 64 -3.89 4.21 8.07
C SER A 64 -5.12 5.04 7.69
N LEU A 65 -5.21 5.43 6.42
CA LEU A 65 -6.38 6.07 5.83
C LEU A 65 -7.14 5.02 5.00
N LYS A 66 -8.23 4.51 5.55
CA LYS A 66 -9.09 3.57 4.83
C LYS A 66 -10.06 4.35 3.95
N VAL A 67 -10.08 4.04 2.65
CA VAL A 67 -10.99 4.59 1.65
C VAL A 67 -11.87 3.45 1.15
N GLU A 68 -13.14 3.46 1.53
CA GLU A 68 -14.13 2.45 1.11
C GLU A 68 -15.03 3.05 0.03
N LEU A 69 -15.13 2.36 -1.10
CA LEU A 69 -15.98 2.74 -2.23
C LEU A 69 -17.02 1.65 -2.47
N ASP A 70 -18.18 2.08 -2.97
CA ASP A 70 -19.29 1.17 -3.27
C ASP A 70 -18.90 0.16 -4.36
N GLU A 71 -19.52 -1.03 -4.34
CA GLU A 71 -19.30 -2.08 -5.34
C GLU A 71 -19.66 -1.63 -6.77
N LYS A 72 -20.57 -0.65 -6.90
CA LYS A 72 -20.98 -0.08 -8.19
C LYS A 72 -20.09 1.05 -8.67
N THR A 73 -19.02 1.38 -7.94
CA THR A 73 -18.07 2.43 -8.32
C THR A 73 -17.57 2.20 -9.75
N SER A 74 -17.58 3.25 -10.55
CA SER A 74 -17.04 3.24 -11.91
C SER A 74 -15.51 3.43 -11.93
N THR A 75 -14.89 3.13 -13.06
CA THR A 75 -13.45 3.42 -13.27
C THR A 75 -13.16 4.90 -13.06
N GLU A 76 -14.01 5.79 -13.60
CA GLU A 76 -13.82 7.25 -13.51
C GLU A 76 -13.90 7.75 -12.06
N GLU A 77 -14.82 7.21 -11.27
CA GLU A 77 -14.93 7.58 -9.85
C GLU A 77 -13.72 7.12 -9.04
N LEU A 78 -13.24 5.90 -9.30
CA LEU A 78 -12.02 5.40 -8.67
C LEU A 78 -10.79 6.20 -9.07
N LEU A 79 -10.65 6.55 -10.37
CA LEU A 79 -9.56 7.41 -10.86
C LEU A 79 -9.56 8.79 -10.18
N LYS A 80 -10.74 9.41 -10.02
CA LYS A 80 -10.86 10.68 -9.30
C LYS A 80 -10.35 10.56 -7.86
N LYS A 81 -10.70 9.47 -7.18
CA LYS A 81 -10.24 9.24 -5.81
C LYS A 81 -8.72 9.00 -5.74
N ILE A 82 -8.15 8.27 -6.69
CA ILE A 82 -6.70 8.07 -6.77
C ILE A 82 -5.98 9.41 -7.00
N ILE A 83 -6.48 10.23 -7.92
CA ILE A 83 -5.92 11.56 -8.20
C ILE A 83 -6.00 12.48 -6.96
N GLU A 84 -7.11 12.44 -6.23
CA GLU A 84 -7.25 13.17 -4.95
C GLU A 84 -6.17 12.76 -3.95
N LEU A 85 -5.93 11.45 -3.79
CA LEU A 85 -4.90 10.93 -2.88
C LEU A 85 -3.48 11.22 -3.36
N ASN A 86 -3.23 11.19 -4.68
CA ASN A 86 -1.95 11.59 -5.26
C ASN A 86 -1.61 13.05 -4.91
N ASN A 87 -2.61 13.93 -4.99
CA ASN A 87 -2.44 15.37 -4.72
C ASN A 87 -2.46 15.71 -3.22
N ASN A 88 -2.82 14.78 -2.34
CA ASN A 88 -2.82 15.03 -0.90
C ASN A 88 -1.40 14.90 -0.34
N PRO A 89 -0.77 16.00 0.15
CA PRO A 89 0.59 15.95 0.69
C PRO A 89 0.71 15.16 2.00
N GLU A 90 -0.38 14.90 2.70
CA GLU A 90 -0.37 14.09 3.92
C GLU A 90 -0.37 12.59 3.64
N VAL A 91 -0.73 12.17 2.41
CA VAL A 91 -0.71 10.75 1.99
C VAL A 91 0.66 10.41 1.41
N HIS A 92 1.35 9.47 2.03
CA HIS A 92 2.71 9.10 1.67
C HIS A 92 2.80 7.79 0.87
N GLY A 93 1.75 6.97 0.93
CA GLY A 93 1.63 5.75 0.14
C GLY A 93 0.17 5.47 -0.19
N ILE A 94 -0.06 4.89 -1.37
CA ILE A 94 -1.40 4.50 -1.84
C ILE A 94 -1.34 3.02 -2.20
N LEU A 95 -2.36 2.29 -1.74
CA LEU A 95 -2.56 0.88 -2.03
C LEU A 95 -4.01 0.69 -2.49
N LEU A 96 -4.20 0.20 -3.72
CA LEU A 96 -5.50 -0.24 -4.21
C LEU A 96 -5.62 -1.74 -3.96
N GLN A 97 -6.54 -2.13 -3.07
CA GLN A 97 -6.73 -3.54 -2.73
C GLN A 97 -7.34 -4.29 -3.90
N HIS A 98 -6.60 -5.28 -4.38
CA HIS A 98 -7.03 -6.24 -5.42
C HIS A 98 -7.78 -7.43 -4.79
N PRO A 99 -8.77 -8.04 -5.48
CA PRO A 99 -9.33 -7.60 -6.76
C PRO A 99 -10.34 -6.45 -6.62
N VAL A 100 -10.53 -5.70 -7.70
CA VAL A 100 -11.62 -4.73 -7.82
C VAL A 100 -12.81 -5.33 -8.57
N PRO A 101 -14.05 -4.76 -8.46
CA PRO A 101 -15.20 -5.19 -9.24
C PRO A 101 -14.96 -5.15 -10.76
N SER A 102 -15.55 -6.10 -11.49
CA SER A 102 -15.26 -6.36 -12.91
C SER A 102 -15.57 -5.24 -13.89
N GLN A 103 -16.39 -4.24 -13.49
CA GLN A 103 -16.65 -3.05 -14.30
C GLN A 103 -15.52 -2.03 -14.26
N ILE A 104 -14.53 -2.20 -13.39
CA ILE A 104 -13.40 -1.29 -13.24
C ILE A 104 -12.24 -1.76 -14.10
N ASP A 105 -11.66 -0.86 -14.89
CA ASP A 105 -10.36 -1.08 -15.53
C ASP A 105 -9.26 -0.97 -14.46
N GLU A 106 -8.95 -2.12 -13.85
CA GLU A 106 -7.99 -2.21 -12.76
C GLU A 106 -6.60 -1.75 -13.19
N ARG A 107 -6.16 -2.12 -14.42
CA ARG A 107 -4.84 -1.73 -14.90
C ARG A 107 -4.69 -0.22 -15.03
N LEU A 108 -5.72 0.42 -15.58
CA LEU A 108 -5.77 1.88 -15.70
C LEU A 108 -5.72 2.56 -14.31
N CYS A 109 -6.41 1.99 -13.33
CA CYS A 109 -6.42 2.52 -11.96
C CYS A 109 -5.07 2.34 -11.26
N PHE A 110 -4.42 1.18 -11.42
CA PHE A 110 -3.06 0.99 -10.89
C PHE A 110 -2.08 2.00 -11.49
N ASP A 111 -2.10 2.19 -12.81
CA ASP A 111 -1.19 3.10 -13.50
C ASP A 111 -1.47 4.60 -13.22
N ALA A 112 -2.63 4.92 -12.64
CA ALA A 112 -2.96 6.26 -12.17
C ALA A 112 -2.35 6.60 -10.81
N ILE A 113 -1.84 5.62 -10.05
CA ILE A 113 -1.15 5.88 -8.79
C ILE A 113 0.20 6.54 -9.09
N ASP A 114 0.49 7.66 -8.39
CA ASP A 114 1.79 8.31 -8.50
C ASP A 114 2.91 7.34 -8.08
N ILE A 115 3.92 7.21 -8.92
CA ILE A 115 5.05 6.30 -8.69
C ILE A 115 5.77 6.57 -7.35
N ALA A 116 5.77 7.82 -6.88
CA ALA A 116 6.32 8.18 -5.59
C ALA A 116 5.47 7.70 -4.40
N LYS A 117 4.22 7.27 -4.67
CA LYS A 117 3.27 6.75 -3.68
C LYS A 117 2.85 5.30 -3.95
N ASP A 118 3.37 4.67 -5.02
CA ASP A 118 3.10 3.28 -5.38
C ASP A 118 3.89 2.31 -4.48
N VAL A 119 3.47 2.24 -3.23
CA VAL A 119 4.18 1.43 -2.20
C VAL A 119 3.98 -0.08 -2.35
N ASP A 120 3.07 -0.51 -3.23
CA ASP A 120 2.83 -1.94 -3.53
C ASP A 120 3.60 -2.39 -4.78
N GLY A 121 4.16 -1.45 -5.56
CA GLY A 121 4.95 -1.71 -6.76
C GLY A 121 4.12 -2.34 -7.87
N VAL A 122 2.93 -1.80 -8.13
CA VAL A 122 1.94 -2.35 -9.08
C VAL A 122 1.80 -1.54 -10.37
N THR A 123 2.37 -0.32 -10.43
CA THR A 123 2.31 0.50 -11.64
C THR A 123 3.23 -0.05 -12.74
N SER A 124 2.82 0.09 -14.00
CA SER A 124 3.66 -0.28 -15.15
C SER A 124 4.98 0.48 -15.15
N MET A 125 4.97 1.75 -14.76
CA MET A 125 6.18 2.58 -14.65
C MET A 125 7.10 2.06 -13.55
N GLY A 126 6.58 1.72 -12.37
CA GLY A 126 7.35 1.18 -11.25
C GLY A 126 8.00 -0.15 -11.63
N PHE A 127 7.24 -1.04 -12.28
CA PHE A 127 7.76 -2.30 -12.77
C PHE A 127 8.85 -2.11 -13.84
N GLY A 128 8.65 -1.18 -14.77
CA GLY A 128 9.64 -0.83 -15.80
C GLY A 128 10.95 -0.34 -15.18
N LYS A 129 10.88 0.57 -14.22
CA LYS A 129 12.06 1.06 -13.49
C LYS A 129 12.79 -0.05 -12.73
N MET A 130 12.03 -0.92 -12.03
CA MET A 130 12.61 -2.06 -11.33
C MET A 130 13.35 -2.99 -12.31
N ALA A 131 12.76 -3.29 -13.49
CA ALA A 131 13.38 -4.12 -14.51
C ALA A 131 14.66 -3.50 -15.10
N MET A 132 14.75 -2.17 -15.12
CA MET A 132 15.92 -1.40 -15.56
C MET A 132 16.93 -1.15 -14.42
N ASN A 133 16.69 -1.66 -13.23
CA ASN A 133 17.49 -1.42 -12.03
C ASN A 133 17.58 0.08 -11.66
N GLU A 134 16.49 0.81 -11.90
CA GLU A 134 16.31 2.20 -11.47
C GLU A 134 15.55 2.28 -10.15
N PRO A 135 15.72 3.37 -9.36
CA PRO A 135 14.99 3.53 -8.10
C PRO A 135 13.47 3.52 -8.28
N ALA A 136 12.82 2.56 -7.65
CA ALA A 136 11.36 2.44 -7.56
C ALA A 136 11.00 1.59 -6.34
N PHE A 137 9.73 1.63 -5.92
CA PHE A 137 9.21 0.64 -5.00
C PHE A 137 9.12 -0.72 -5.72
N GLY A 138 9.67 -1.75 -5.12
CA GLY A 138 9.56 -3.11 -5.64
C GLY A 138 8.22 -3.73 -5.28
N SER A 139 7.76 -4.70 -6.09
CA SER A 139 6.53 -5.43 -5.77
C SER A 139 6.65 -6.15 -4.43
N CYS A 140 5.71 -5.90 -3.52
CA CYS A 140 5.79 -6.37 -2.13
C CYS A 140 5.83 -7.89 -2.00
N THR A 141 5.04 -8.63 -2.79
CA THR A 141 4.97 -10.09 -2.71
C THR A 141 6.31 -10.76 -3.07
N PRO A 142 6.98 -10.44 -4.19
CA PRO A 142 8.31 -10.98 -4.49
C PRO A 142 9.37 -10.60 -3.46
N GLN A 143 9.27 -9.42 -2.86
CA GLN A 143 10.22 -8.99 -1.84
C GLN A 143 10.03 -9.70 -0.49
N GLY A 144 8.84 -10.23 -0.25
CA GLY A 144 8.53 -10.97 0.98
C GLY A 144 8.86 -12.46 0.92
N ILE A 145 9.30 -12.97 -0.22
CA ILE A 145 9.69 -14.36 -0.45
C ILE A 145 11.21 -14.49 -0.40
#